data_30413e057e3bc5c240bce67b06e1b3a7
#
_entry.id   30413e057e3bc5c240bce67b06e1b3a7
#
_cell.length_a   1.000
_cell.length_b   1.000
_cell.length_c   1.000
_cell.angle_alpha   90.00
_cell.angle_beta   90.00
_cell.angle_gamma   90.00
#
_symmetry.space_group_name_H-M   'P 1'
#
loop_
_entity.id
_entity.type
_entity.pdbx_description
1 polymer ?
#
loop_
_entity_poly.entity_id
_entity_poly.type
_entity_poly.pdbx_seq_one_letter_code
_entity_poly.pdbx_strand_id
1 'polypeptide(L)'
;MPPFSIAARRGSSPTGFAVAAMLVLALVRTAAAQPPPDADPALAPWFRSLLQPGTDISCCSVADCRAAEYRIEHDHYEVLIDGTWRAVPPDKVLQRTDNPTGHAIVCWTRQRGIMCFVRATES
;
A
#
# COMPACT_ATOMS: atom_id res chain seq x y z
N MET A 1 66.67 -38.66 30.28
CA MET A 1 65.96 -37.49 29.66
C MET A 1 64.68 -37.99 29.10
N PRO A 2 63.57 -37.61 29.65
CA PRO A 2 62.32 -38.01 29.12
C PRO A 2 62.10 -37.29 27.75
N PRO A 3 61.64 -37.96 26.72
CA PRO A 3 61.34 -37.34 25.49
C PRO A 3 60.11 -36.46 25.66
N PHE A 4 60.22 -35.22 25.30
CA PHE A 4 59.08 -34.34 25.22
C PHE A 4 58.21 -34.70 23.99
N SER A 5 57.12 -35.33 24.27
CA SER A 5 56.13 -35.54 23.25
C SER A 5 55.41 -34.19 22.98
N ILE A 6 55.76 -33.59 21.90
CA ILE A 6 55.04 -32.46 21.42
C ILE A 6 53.74 -33.01 20.84
N ALA A 7 52.68 -32.91 21.59
CA ALA A 7 51.34 -33.17 21.05
C ALA A 7 51.03 -32.15 19.96
N ALA A 8 51.01 -32.59 18.76
CA ALA A 8 50.53 -31.78 17.65
C ALA A 8 49.08 -31.39 17.93
N ARG A 9 48.86 -30.17 18.27
CA ARG A 9 47.52 -29.64 18.30
C ARG A 9 46.99 -29.65 16.87
N ARG A 10 46.10 -30.55 16.62
CA ARG A 10 45.28 -30.47 15.44
C ARG A 10 44.48 -29.20 15.53
N GLY A 11 44.85 -28.25 14.71
CA GLY A 11 44.04 -27.08 14.50
C GLY A 11 42.70 -27.52 13.97
N SER A 12 41.67 -27.33 14.77
CA SER A 12 40.31 -27.47 14.31
C SER A 12 40.11 -26.41 13.27
N SER A 13 40.02 -26.79 12.03
CA SER A 13 39.62 -25.91 10.96
C SER A 13 38.19 -25.43 11.26
N PRO A 14 37.94 -24.15 11.33
CA PRO A 14 36.58 -23.64 11.42
C PRO A 14 35.94 -23.68 10.03
N THR A 15 35.75 -24.87 9.55
CA THR A 15 34.94 -25.07 8.34
C THR A 15 33.52 -25.31 8.77
N GLY A 16 32.81 -24.27 9.07
CA GLY A 16 31.43 -24.46 9.45
C GLY A 16 30.58 -23.21 9.52
N PHE A 17 31.18 -22.05 9.48
CA PHE A 17 30.43 -20.82 9.68
C PHE A 17 30.20 -20.00 8.41
N ALA A 18 30.59 -20.50 7.25
CA ALA A 18 30.45 -19.79 5.99
C ALA A 18 29.09 -19.94 5.31
N VAL A 19 28.16 -20.66 5.88
CA VAL A 19 26.92 -21.02 5.16
C VAL A 19 25.66 -20.40 5.79
N ALA A 20 25.78 -19.81 6.94
CA ALA A 20 24.63 -19.19 7.59
C ALA A 20 24.41 -17.72 7.18
N ALA A 21 25.22 -17.17 6.29
CA ALA A 21 24.90 -15.92 5.59
C ALA A 21 23.97 -16.18 4.39
N MET A 22 23.18 -17.22 4.45
CA MET A 22 22.07 -17.43 3.59
C MET A 22 21.08 -16.29 3.82
N LEU A 23 21.20 -15.30 2.95
CA LEU A 23 20.08 -14.87 2.15
C LEU A 23 18.73 -15.06 2.86
N VAL A 24 18.53 -14.35 3.94
CA VAL A 24 17.23 -13.79 4.15
C VAL A 24 17.14 -12.63 3.15
N LEU A 25 16.99 -12.94 1.88
CA LEU A 25 16.29 -12.07 0.98
C LEU A 25 14.88 -12.00 1.58
N ALA A 26 14.69 -11.11 2.51
CA ALA A 26 13.38 -10.65 2.87
C ALA A 26 12.79 -10.17 1.54
N LEU A 27 11.94 -10.99 0.97
CA LEU A 27 10.99 -10.57 -0.05
C LEU A 27 10.18 -9.49 0.65
N VAL A 28 10.68 -8.27 0.58
CA VAL A 28 9.88 -7.08 0.84
C VAL A 28 8.86 -7.13 -0.29
N ARG A 29 7.80 -7.84 -0.04
CA ARG A 29 6.60 -7.68 -0.84
C ARG A 29 6.16 -6.25 -0.54
N THR A 30 6.54 -5.35 -1.43
CA THR A 30 5.83 -4.10 -1.51
C THR A 30 4.39 -4.49 -1.74
N ALA A 31 3.57 -4.34 -0.71
CA ALA A 31 2.15 -4.43 -0.88
C ALA A 31 1.79 -3.28 -1.83
N ALA A 32 1.71 -3.58 -3.11
CA ALA A 32 1.15 -2.66 -4.07
C ALA A 32 -0.29 -2.44 -3.62
N ALA A 33 -0.65 -1.20 -3.30
CA ALA A 33 -2.02 -0.85 -3.04
C ALA A 33 -2.82 -1.29 -4.27
N GLN A 34 -3.81 -2.15 -4.07
CA GLN A 34 -4.56 -2.77 -5.15
C GLN A 34 -5.94 -2.15 -5.22
N PRO A 35 -6.53 -2.12 -6.40
CA PRO A 35 -7.97 -1.90 -6.50
C PRO A 35 -8.71 -2.94 -5.64
N PRO A 36 -9.94 -2.66 -5.23
CA PRO A 36 -10.73 -3.61 -4.46
C PRO A 36 -10.66 -5.01 -5.08
N PRO A 37 -10.57 -6.09 -4.29
CA PRO A 37 -10.42 -7.44 -4.82
C PRO A 37 -11.58 -7.91 -5.68
N ASP A 38 -12.73 -7.25 -5.56
CA ASP A 38 -13.94 -7.45 -6.33
C ASP A 38 -14.10 -6.46 -7.51
N ALA A 39 -13.11 -5.59 -7.71
CA ALA A 39 -13.15 -4.66 -8.83
C ALA A 39 -12.97 -5.40 -10.17
N ASP A 40 -13.76 -4.98 -11.16
CA ASP A 40 -13.60 -5.46 -12.52
C ASP A 40 -12.17 -5.16 -13.00
N PRO A 41 -11.40 -6.19 -13.44
CA PRO A 41 -10.05 -5.97 -13.96
C PRO A 41 -9.98 -4.97 -15.12
N ALA A 42 -11.06 -4.82 -15.89
CA ALA A 42 -11.15 -3.83 -16.95
C ALA A 42 -11.05 -2.38 -16.44
N LEU A 43 -11.33 -2.14 -15.17
CA LEU A 43 -11.24 -0.83 -14.53
C LEU A 43 -9.82 -0.50 -14.03
N ALA A 44 -8.92 -1.46 -14.03
CA ALA A 44 -7.56 -1.26 -13.53
C ALA A 44 -6.84 -0.05 -14.16
N PRO A 45 -6.94 0.24 -15.49
CA PRO A 45 -6.35 1.43 -16.07
C PRO A 45 -6.91 2.72 -15.48
N TRP A 46 -8.22 2.76 -15.22
CA TRP A 46 -8.84 3.92 -14.61
C TRP A 46 -8.33 4.15 -13.19
N PHE A 47 -8.30 3.11 -12.35
CA PHE A 47 -7.75 3.22 -11.00
C PHE A 47 -6.30 3.71 -10.99
N ARG A 48 -5.48 3.23 -11.92
CA ARG A 48 -4.08 3.69 -12.04
C ARG A 48 -3.97 5.15 -12.46
N SER A 49 -4.97 5.68 -13.14
CA SER A 49 -5.00 7.08 -13.57
C SER A 49 -5.33 8.07 -12.45
N LEU A 50 -5.77 7.59 -11.29
CA LEU A 50 -6.10 8.45 -10.15
C LEU A 50 -4.80 8.92 -9.50
N LEU A 51 -4.52 10.20 -9.65
CA LEU A 51 -3.32 10.84 -9.07
C LEU A 51 -3.72 11.72 -7.90
N GLN A 52 -2.89 11.75 -6.88
CA GLN A 52 -3.07 12.69 -5.78
C GLN A 52 -3.00 14.12 -6.34
N PRO A 53 -3.91 15.02 -5.93
CA PRO A 53 -3.96 16.39 -6.46
C PRO A 53 -2.60 17.08 -6.38
N GLY A 54 -2.15 17.65 -7.51
CA GLY A 54 -0.89 18.37 -7.60
C GLY A 54 0.37 17.50 -7.58
N THR A 55 0.23 16.19 -7.77
CA THR A 55 1.35 15.24 -7.79
C THR A 55 1.23 14.25 -8.93
N ASP A 56 2.32 13.54 -9.22
CA ASP A 56 2.35 12.39 -10.13
C ASP A 56 2.19 11.04 -9.39
N ILE A 57 1.83 11.09 -8.12
CA ILE A 57 1.71 9.90 -7.27
C ILE A 57 0.32 9.32 -7.39
N SER A 58 0.22 8.07 -7.83
CA SER A 58 -1.06 7.37 -7.90
C SER A 58 -1.68 7.20 -6.52
N CYS A 59 -2.97 7.50 -6.40
CA CYS A 59 -3.74 7.26 -5.18
C CYS A 59 -3.66 5.80 -4.75
N CYS A 60 -3.81 4.87 -5.71
CA CYS A 60 -3.84 3.44 -5.44
C CYS A 60 -2.45 2.82 -5.24
N SER A 61 -1.35 3.58 -5.40
CA SER A 61 0.00 3.09 -5.10
C SER A 61 0.41 3.30 -3.65
N VAL A 62 -0.26 4.19 -2.94
CA VAL A 62 0.08 4.57 -1.56
C VAL A 62 -1.07 4.39 -0.58
N ALA A 63 -2.26 4.09 -1.08
CA ALA A 63 -3.46 3.89 -0.29
C ALA A 63 -4.39 2.87 -0.96
N ASP A 64 -5.18 2.18 -0.16
CA ASP A 64 -6.21 1.29 -0.66
C ASP A 64 -7.39 2.11 -1.17
N CYS A 65 -7.73 1.91 -2.44
CA CYS A 65 -8.90 2.53 -3.07
C CYS A 65 -10.08 1.57 -3.02
N ARG A 66 -11.23 2.07 -2.59
CA ARG A 66 -12.46 1.26 -2.49
C ARG A 66 -13.72 2.10 -2.69
N ALA A 67 -14.79 1.41 -3.08
CA ALA A 67 -16.11 2.02 -3.09
C ALA A 67 -16.53 2.38 -1.67
N ALA A 68 -17.15 3.54 -1.52
CA ALA A 68 -17.64 4.02 -0.24
C ALA A 68 -18.95 4.79 -0.40
N GLU A 69 -19.80 4.67 0.62
CA GLU A 69 -20.91 5.60 0.76
C GLU A 69 -20.37 6.99 1.09
N TYR A 70 -21.02 8.01 0.55
CA TYR A 70 -20.68 9.39 0.84
C TYR A 70 -21.92 10.24 1.01
N ARG A 71 -21.73 11.37 1.66
CA ARG A 71 -22.76 12.39 1.82
C ARG A 71 -22.13 13.77 1.72
N ILE A 72 -22.99 14.75 1.47
CA ILE A 72 -22.60 16.16 1.52
C ILE A 72 -23.11 16.73 2.84
N GLU A 73 -22.17 17.20 3.64
CA GLU A 73 -22.45 17.88 4.91
C GLU A 73 -22.00 19.33 4.81
N HIS A 74 -22.97 20.26 4.83
CA HIS A 74 -22.73 21.69 4.64
C HIS A 74 -21.97 21.98 3.33
N ASP A 75 -20.68 22.14 3.38
CA ASP A 75 -19.83 22.53 2.26
C ASP A 75 -18.74 21.51 1.90
N HIS A 76 -18.80 20.32 2.52
CA HIS A 76 -17.78 19.28 2.30
C HIS A 76 -18.39 17.89 2.12
N TYR A 77 -17.59 16.99 1.58
CA TYR A 77 -17.93 15.57 1.51
C TYR A 77 -17.54 14.85 2.78
N GLU A 78 -18.37 13.89 3.18
CA GLU A 78 -18.03 12.88 4.16
C GLU A 78 -18.16 11.50 3.54
N VAL A 79 -17.28 10.60 3.90
CA VAL A 79 -17.28 9.21 3.44
C VAL A 79 -17.37 8.27 4.64
N LEU A 80 -18.06 7.17 4.44
CA LEU A 80 -18.17 6.12 5.45
C LEU A 80 -17.02 5.14 5.28
N ILE A 81 -16.13 5.11 6.27
CA ILE A 81 -14.97 4.21 6.30
C ILE A 81 -15.02 3.40 7.60
N ASP A 82 -15.13 2.10 7.47
CA ASP A 82 -15.17 1.18 8.61
C ASP A 82 -16.21 1.59 9.68
N GLY A 83 -17.41 1.96 9.21
CA GLY A 83 -18.51 2.37 10.08
C GLY A 83 -18.43 3.78 10.65
N THR A 84 -17.44 4.57 10.28
CA THR A 84 -17.24 5.95 10.75
C THR A 84 -17.30 6.93 9.60
N TRP A 85 -18.12 7.97 9.75
CA TRP A 85 -18.13 9.10 8.83
C TRP A 85 -16.89 9.96 9.01
N ARG A 86 -16.18 10.22 7.91
CA ARG A 86 -14.94 11.01 7.90
C ARG A 86 -15.04 12.12 6.90
N ALA A 87 -14.69 13.33 7.30
CA ALA A 87 -14.64 14.47 6.39
C ALA A 87 -13.54 14.27 5.35
N VAL A 88 -13.86 14.54 4.11
CA VAL A 88 -12.90 14.55 3.00
C VAL A 88 -12.25 15.94 2.95
N PRO A 89 -10.92 16.04 3.09
CA PRO A 89 -10.26 17.32 2.89
C PRO A 89 -10.53 17.84 1.47
N PRO A 90 -10.86 19.12 1.29
CA PRO A 90 -11.18 19.67 -0.04
C PRO A 90 -10.07 19.49 -1.07
N ASP A 91 -8.82 19.52 -0.64
CA ASP A 91 -7.63 19.32 -1.49
C ASP A 91 -7.41 17.86 -1.89
N LYS A 92 -8.20 16.93 -1.37
CA LYS A 92 -8.16 15.50 -1.75
C LYS A 92 -9.28 15.08 -2.69
N VAL A 93 -10.18 15.98 -3.01
CA VAL A 93 -11.27 15.72 -3.97
C VAL A 93 -10.71 15.84 -5.37
N LEU A 94 -10.75 14.73 -6.12
CA LEU A 94 -10.39 14.73 -7.53
C LEU A 94 -11.55 15.24 -8.37
N GLN A 95 -11.27 16.20 -9.24
CA GLN A 95 -12.26 16.76 -10.17
C GLN A 95 -12.42 15.86 -11.40
N ARG A 96 -12.91 14.65 -11.18
CA ARG A 96 -13.11 13.62 -12.22
C ARG A 96 -14.61 13.44 -12.47
N THR A 97 -14.96 13.36 -13.75
CA THR A 97 -16.34 13.11 -14.20
C THR A 97 -16.48 11.78 -14.94
N ASP A 98 -15.40 11.05 -15.05
CA ASP A 98 -15.25 9.81 -15.81
C ASP A 98 -15.22 8.56 -14.92
N ASN A 99 -15.78 8.61 -13.71
CA ASN A 99 -15.81 7.48 -12.80
C ASN A 99 -16.74 6.37 -13.34
N PRO A 100 -16.18 5.23 -13.79
CA PRO A 100 -16.98 4.19 -14.42
C PRO A 100 -17.59 3.20 -13.43
N THR A 101 -17.31 3.35 -12.13
CA THR A 101 -17.66 2.33 -11.12
C THR A 101 -19.11 2.41 -10.66
N GLY A 102 -19.78 3.54 -10.87
CA GLY A 102 -21.11 3.80 -10.32
C GLY A 102 -21.14 4.11 -8.83
N HIS A 103 -19.98 4.14 -8.16
CA HIS A 103 -19.83 4.40 -6.74
C HIS A 103 -18.80 5.50 -6.52
N ALA A 104 -18.89 6.20 -5.38
CA ALA A 104 -17.77 7.02 -4.95
C ALA A 104 -16.58 6.12 -4.58
N ILE A 105 -15.39 6.59 -4.89
CA ILE A 105 -14.14 5.89 -4.56
C ILE A 105 -13.36 6.73 -3.56
N VAL A 106 -12.93 6.10 -2.48
CA VAL A 106 -12.03 6.70 -1.50
C VAL A 106 -10.74 5.89 -1.43
N CYS A 107 -9.62 6.58 -1.44
CA CYS A 107 -8.30 6.01 -1.24
C CYS A 107 -7.79 6.47 0.13
N TRP A 108 -7.59 5.55 1.02
CA TRP A 108 -7.38 5.84 2.43
C TRP A 108 -6.39 4.88 3.07
N THR A 109 -5.61 5.39 4.00
CA THR A 109 -4.83 4.59 4.93
C THR A 109 -5.07 5.03 6.36
N ARG A 110 -4.93 4.11 7.29
CA ARG A 110 -5.09 4.44 8.71
C ARG A 110 -4.05 5.45 9.18
N GLN A 111 -2.85 5.41 8.63
CA GLN A 111 -1.72 6.26 9.03
C GLN A 111 -1.81 7.67 8.43
N ARG A 112 -2.30 7.78 7.20
CA ARG A 112 -2.29 9.03 6.43
C ARG A 112 -3.66 9.67 6.26
N GLY A 113 -4.72 8.94 6.56
CA GLY A 113 -6.08 9.37 6.30
C GLY A 113 -6.47 9.28 4.83
N ILE A 114 -7.38 10.15 4.40
CA ILE A 114 -7.89 10.17 3.03
C ILE A 114 -6.86 10.84 2.12
N MET A 115 -6.43 10.09 1.11
CA MET A 115 -5.46 10.54 0.13
C MET A 115 -6.11 11.05 -1.15
N CYS A 116 -7.21 10.44 -1.54
CA CYS A 116 -7.98 10.81 -2.74
C CYS A 116 -9.44 10.44 -2.54
N PHE A 117 -10.30 11.24 -3.15
CA PHE A 117 -11.74 10.98 -3.21
C PHE A 117 -12.28 11.33 -4.60
N VAL A 118 -13.03 10.41 -5.18
CA VAL A 118 -13.76 10.63 -6.44
C VAL A 118 -15.23 10.38 -6.18
N ARG A 119 -16.07 11.37 -6.42
CA ARG A 119 -17.51 11.20 -6.29
C ARG A 119 -18.06 10.24 -7.34
N ALA A 120 -19.21 9.65 -7.04
CA ALA A 120 -19.95 8.89 -8.05
C ALA A 120 -20.37 9.82 -9.20
N THR A 121 -20.34 9.27 -10.42
CA THR A 121 -20.93 9.97 -11.57
C THR A 121 -22.43 9.87 -11.46
N GLU A 122 -23.11 10.97 -11.50
CA GLU A 122 -24.57 11.00 -11.61
C GLU A 122 -24.98 10.53 -13.02
N SER A 123 -25.81 9.54 -13.05
CA SER A 123 -26.43 9.03 -14.28
C SER A 123 -27.70 9.79 -14.59
#